data_c92904f2d081d50d9bdafacdf9019a68
#
_entry.id   c92904f2d081d50d9bdafacdf9019a68
#
_cell.length_a   1.000
_cell.length_b   1.000
_cell.length_c   1.000
_cell.angle_alpha   90.00
_cell.angle_beta   90.00
_cell.angle_gamma   90.00
#
_symmetry.space_group_name_H-M   'P 1'
#
loop_
_entity.id
_entity.type
_entity.pdbx_description
1 polymer ?
#
loop_
_entity_poly.entity_id
_entity_poly.type
_entity_poly.pdbx_seq_one_letter_code
_entity_poly.pdbx_strand_id
1 'polypeptide(L)' 'MTSATKTRVRNRIRELRFAAGEMTQADLADAIGMTRQTIIAIEKGRYAPTLEAAFKIARALDQSLEEVFQFDET' A
#
# COMPACT_ATOMS: atom_id res chain seq x y z
N MET A 1 13.98 19.27 -7.04
CA MET A 1 13.42 18.49 -7.04
C MET A 1 12.33 18.39 -6.28
N THR A 2 11.48 18.46 -6.58
CA THR A 2 10.36 18.56 -5.89
C THR A 2 9.69 17.37 -5.64
N SER A 3 10.13 16.31 -6.02
CA SER A 3 9.49 15.07 -5.75
C SER A 3 9.88 14.55 -4.41
N ALA A 4 10.38 15.39 -3.56
CA ALA A 4 10.79 14.96 -2.23
C ALA A 4 9.66 14.32 -1.46
N THR A 5 8.42 14.61 -1.81
CA THR A 5 7.30 14.04 -1.10
C THR A 5 6.90 12.68 -1.64
N LYS A 6 7.56 12.20 -2.69
CA LYS A 6 7.20 10.92 -3.25
C LYS A 6 8.26 9.88 -2.96
N THR A 7 7.82 8.68 -2.68
CA THR A 7 8.73 7.56 -2.50
C THR A 7 8.97 6.88 -3.83
N ARG A 8 10.07 6.14 -3.93
CA ARG A 8 10.36 5.32 -5.08
C ARG A 8 9.72 3.93 -4.95
N VAL A 9 9.01 3.69 -3.86
CA VAL A 9 8.30 2.44 -3.68
C VAL A 9 6.94 2.58 -4.34
N ARG A 10 6.68 1.75 -5.34
CA ARG A 10 5.39 1.73 -6.03
C ARG A 10 4.58 0.60 -5.49
N ASN A 11 3.28 0.64 -5.70
CA ASN A 11 2.45 -0.43 -5.17
C ASN A 11 1.27 -0.71 -6.09
N ARG A 12 0.70 -1.90 -5.88
CA ARG A 12 -0.47 -2.33 -6.60
C ARG A 12 -1.63 -2.54 -5.64
N ILE A 13 -1.67 -1.76 -4.56
CA ILE A 13 -2.65 -1.98 -3.50
C ILE A 13 -4.07 -1.88 -4.03
N ARG A 14 -4.37 -0.85 -4.81
CA ARG A 14 -5.72 -0.65 -5.32
C ARG A 14 -6.17 -1.84 -6.17
N GLU A 15 -5.30 -2.26 -7.07
CA GLU A 15 -5.59 -3.37 -7.94
C GLU A 15 -5.84 -4.65 -7.14
N LEU A 16 -5.01 -4.88 -6.14
CA LEU A 16 -5.11 -6.10 -5.35
C LEU A 16 -6.28 -6.06 -4.37
N ARG A 17 -6.68 -4.86 -3.94
CA ARG A 17 -7.89 -4.74 -3.13
C ARG A 17 -9.12 -5.20 -3.93
N PHE A 18 -9.21 -4.78 -5.18
CA PHE A 18 -10.33 -5.21 -6.01
C PHE A 18 -10.29 -6.71 -6.25
N ALA A 19 -9.10 -7.26 -6.47
CA ALA A 19 -8.97 -8.68 -6.68
C ALA A 19 -9.33 -9.48 -5.42
N ALA A 20 -9.25 -8.84 -4.26
CA ALA A 20 -9.55 -9.51 -3.00
C ALA A 20 -11.01 -9.30 -2.58
N GLY A 21 -11.93 -9.27 -3.55
CA GLY A 21 -13.33 -9.16 -3.22
C GLY A 21 -13.81 -7.72 -3.11
N GLU A 22 -13.19 -6.82 -3.90
CA GLU A 22 -13.58 -5.42 -3.90
C GLU A 22 -13.42 -4.77 -2.53
N MET A 23 -12.34 -5.10 -1.88
CA MET A 23 -12.03 -4.53 -0.57
C MET A 23 -11.88 -3.02 -0.68
N THR A 24 -12.52 -2.27 0.22
CA THR A 24 -12.39 -0.83 0.20
C THR A 24 -11.12 -0.39 0.93
N GLN A 25 -10.75 0.88 0.75
CA GLN A 25 -9.63 1.42 1.51
C GLN A 25 -9.89 1.36 3.01
N ALA A 26 -11.12 1.61 3.41
CA ALA A 26 -11.49 1.53 4.82
C ALA A 26 -11.38 0.11 5.34
N ASP A 27 -11.79 -0.86 4.53
CA ASP A 27 -11.67 -2.27 4.92
C ASP A 27 -10.22 -2.64 5.16
N LEU A 28 -9.34 -2.24 4.27
CA LEU A 28 -7.94 -2.54 4.41
C LEU A 28 -7.37 -1.85 5.64
N ALA A 29 -7.72 -0.58 5.84
CA ALA A 29 -7.23 0.17 6.99
C ALA A 29 -7.64 -0.51 8.29
N ASP A 30 -8.90 -0.95 8.37
CA ASP A 30 -9.38 -1.64 9.57
C ASP A 30 -8.63 -2.94 9.79
N ALA A 31 -8.37 -3.68 8.73
CA ALA A 31 -7.71 -4.98 8.86
C ALA A 31 -6.31 -4.87 9.42
N ILE A 32 -5.64 -3.76 9.17
CA ILE A 32 -4.25 -3.61 9.60
C ILE A 32 -4.07 -2.58 10.71
N GLY A 33 -5.18 -2.03 11.22
CA GLY A 33 -5.09 -1.10 12.36
C GLY A 33 -4.56 0.27 12.00
N MET A 34 -4.84 0.72 10.78
CA MET A 34 -4.40 2.03 10.32
C MET A 34 -5.61 2.84 9.90
N THR A 35 -5.40 4.12 9.62
CA THR A 35 -6.50 4.96 9.17
C THR A 35 -6.64 4.90 7.66
N ARG A 36 -7.84 5.20 7.17
CA ARG A 36 -8.08 5.26 5.74
C ARG A 36 -7.19 6.30 5.07
N GLN A 37 -6.94 7.43 5.74
CA GLN A 37 -6.08 8.46 5.19
C GLN A 37 -4.67 7.93 4.92
N THR A 38 -4.17 7.08 5.80
CA THR A 38 -2.85 6.48 5.60
C THR A 38 -2.85 5.60 4.36
N ILE A 39 -3.89 4.79 4.17
CA ILE A 39 -3.98 3.94 2.99
C ILE A 39 -4.03 4.79 1.72
N ILE A 40 -4.81 5.87 1.74
CA ILE A 40 -4.90 6.75 0.59
C ILE A 40 -3.52 7.32 0.24
N ALA A 41 -2.78 7.77 1.24
CA ALA A 41 -1.47 8.37 1.00
C ALA A 41 -0.49 7.34 0.45
N ILE A 42 -0.52 6.12 0.98
CA ILE A 42 0.35 5.07 0.50
C ILE A 42 0.01 4.71 -0.95
N GLU A 43 -1.27 4.55 -1.27
CA GLU A 43 -1.67 4.20 -2.63
C GLU A 43 -1.25 5.26 -3.63
N LYS A 44 -1.23 6.52 -3.21
CA LYS A 44 -0.83 7.59 -4.10
C LYS A 44 0.69 7.75 -4.21
N GLY A 45 1.44 6.95 -3.47
CA GLY A 45 2.90 7.02 -3.54
C GLY A 45 3.49 8.22 -2.85
N ARG A 46 2.77 8.80 -1.88
CA ARG A 46 3.29 9.96 -1.18
C ARG A 46 4.40 9.59 -0.23
N TYR A 47 4.36 8.40 0.31
CA TYR A 47 5.44 7.89 1.14
C TYR A 47 5.33 6.37 1.19
N ALA A 48 6.41 5.74 1.61
CA ALA A 48 6.43 4.30 1.74
C ALA A 48 5.98 3.92 3.16
N PRO A 49 5.26 2.83 3.32
CA PRO A 49 4.91 2.36 4.65
C PRO A 49 6.16 1.84 5.35
N THR A 50 6.09 1.73 6.68
CA THR A 50 7.12 1.03 7.40
C THR A 50 7.11 -0.43 6.95
N LEU A 51 8.21 -1.12 7.20
CA LEU A 51 8.28 -2.52 6.81
C LEU A 51 7.18 -3.33 7.47
N GLU A 52 6.91 -3.08 8.75
CA GLU A 52 5.86 -3.78 9.45
C GLU A 52 4.49 -3.53 8.80
N ALA A 53 4.20 -2.28 8.48
CA ALA A 53 2.94 -1.95 7.85
C ALA A 53 2.85 -2.60 6.46
N ALA A 54 3.97 -2.64 5.74
CA ALA A 54 3.98 -3.26 4.42
C ALA A 54 3.65 -4.74 4.50
N PHE A 55 4.21 -5.44 5.48
CA PHE A 55 3.88 -6.85 5.67
C PHE A 55 2.41 -7.04 6.03
N LYS A 56 1.87 -6.16 6.88
CA LYS A 56 0.46 -6.26 7.26
C LYS A 56 -0.45 -6.06 6.06
N ILE A 57 -0.10 -5.11 5.20
CA ILE A 57 -0.88 -4.85 4.00
C ILE A 57 -0.85 -6.08 3.09
N ALA A 58 0.33 -6.63 2.88
CA ALA A 58 0.46 -7.79 2.00
C ALA A 58 -0.35 -8.97 2.53
N ARG A 59 -0.30 -9.20 3.84
CA ARG A 59 -1.06 -10.30 4.42
C ARG A 59 -2.56 -10.07 4.33
N ALA A 60 -3.00 -8.84 4.51
CA ALA A 60 -4.43 -8.53 4.41
C ALA A 60 -4.93 -8.75 2.98
N LEU A 61 -4.07 -8.56 2.00
CA LEU A 61 -4.42 -8.75 0.60
C LEU A 61 -4.14 -10.18 0.14
N ASP A 62 -3.58 -11.01 1.02
CA ASP A 62 -3.22 -12.40 0.71
C ASP A 62 -2.24 -12.46 -0.45
N GLN A 63 -1.24 -11.58 -0.42
CA GLN A 63 -0.23 -11.49 -1.45
C GLN A 63 1.14 -11.43 -0.80
N SER A 64 2.18 -11.70 -1.58
CA SER A 64 3.53 -11.52 -1.07
C SER A 64 3.89 -10.05 -1.04
N LEU A 65 4.90 -9.71 -0.28
CA LEU A 65 5.36 -8.32 -0.21
C LEU A 65 5.73 -7.81 -1.60
N GLU A 66 6.36 -8.65 -2.40
CA GLU A 66 6.83 -8.24 -3.71
C GLU A 66 5.71 -8.10 -4.73
N GLU A 67 4.60 -8.79 -4.49
CA GLU A 67 3.43 -8.59 -5.35
C GLU A 67 2.80 -7.23 -5.09
N VAL A 68 2.84 -6.78 -3.85
CA VAL A 68 2.18 -5.54 -3.47
C VAL A 68 3.06 -4.33 -3.75
N PHE A 69 4.36 -4.44 -3.45
CA PHE A 69 5.27 -3.28 -3.54
C PHE A 69 6.43 -3.56 -4.47
N GLN A 70 6.78 -2.57 -5.27
CA GLN A 70 7.91 -2.66 -6.17
C GLN A 70 8.77 -1.41 -5.97
N PHE A 71 10.05 -1.53 -6.26
CA PHE A 71 10.97 -0.40 -6.12
C PHE A 71 11.29 0.16 -7.50
N ASP A 72 11.09 1.46 -7.64
CA ASP A 72 11.34 2.12 -8.92
C ASP A 72 12.83 2.45 -8.97
N GLU A 73 13.56 1.73 -9.79
CA GLU A 73 15.00 1.87 -9.85
C GLU A 73 15.50 2.87 -10.87
N THR A 74 14.64 3.50 -11.62
CA THR A 74 15.09 4.46 -12.64
C THR A 74 15.15 5.90 -12.15
#